data_35be46f6550a13ca384be274c8ac07a2
#
_entry.id   35be46f6550a13ca384be274c8ac07a2
#
_cell.length_a   1.000
_cell.length_b   1.000
_cell.length_c   1.000
_cell.angle_alpha   90.00
_cell.angle_beta   90.00
_cell.angle_gamma   90.00
#
_symmetry.space_group_name_H-M   'P 1'
#
loop_
_entity.id
_entity.type
_entity.pdbx_description
1 polymer ?
#
loop_
_entity_poly.entity_id
_entity_poly.type
_entity_poly.pdbx_seq_one_letter_code
_entity_poly.pdbx_strand_id
1 'polypeptide(L)'
;VHGLTVIISPLQSLMKDQVDNLADKGIVDAVTINGLMDPITRSLAIQRVQNGDASMLYIAPEMLRSNTIKRVLMARHVVRFVIDEAHCFSSWGHDFRVDYLYIGKFISHYQKEKRLTEAIPVSCFTATAKQKVIQDICDYFKQTLGINMELFASSASRTNLRYSVIHTDTDEDKYLKLRSLIAEANCPTIIYVSRTKRTKQLADKLTRDGFKALPFNGKMNAEDKIANQDDFMTNKVSIIVATSAFGMGVDKSDVGLVVHYDISDSLENYVQEAGRAGRDPNLEAKCFVLYGDSDLDKHFILLNQTKLSISEIQQVW
;
A
#
# COMPACT_ATOMS: atom_id res chain seq x y z
N VAL A 1 1.68 12.00 -26.30
CA VAL A 1 0.28 12.47 -26.27
C VAL A 1 0.22 13.66 -25.33
N HIS A 2 -0.12 14.83 -25.85
CA HIS A 2 -0.27 16.03 -25.03
C HIS A 2 -1.62 15.97 -24.30
N GLY A 3 -1.60 15.69 -23.00
CA GLY A 3 -2.81 15.61 -22.17
C GLY A 3 -2.49 15.27 -20.73
N LEU A 4 -3.54 15.18 -19.90
CA LEU A 4 -3.44 14.87 -18.49
C LEU A 4 -3.71 13.38 -18.24
N THR A 5 -2.80 12.70 -17.60
CA THR A 5 -3.03 11.38 -17.00
C THR A 5 -3.46 11.56 -15.54
N VAL A 6 -4.61 11.00 -15.18
CA VAL A 6 -5.12 11.03 -13.81
C VAL A 6 -4.84 9.69 -13.16
N ILE A 7 -4.06 9.69 -12.09
CA ILE A 7 -3.71 8.51 -11.30
C ILE A 7 -4.51 8.54 -10.01
N ILE A 8 -5.35 7.53 -9.81
CA ILE A 8 -6.21 7.40 -8.63
C ILE A 8 -5.59 6.35 -7.73
N SER A 9 -5.19 6.75 -6.53
CA SER A 9 -4.59 5.87 -5.53
C SER A 9 -5.25 6.08 -4.16
N PRO A 10 -5.42 5.02 -3.34
CA PRO A 10 -6.14 5.13 -2.08
C PRO A 10 -5.30 5.75 -0.95
N LEU A 11 -4.01 5.93 -1.15
CA LEU A 11 -3.04 6.24 -0.11
C LEU A 11 -2.35 7.57 -0.37
N GLN A 12 -2.76 8.60 0.37
CA GLN A 12 -2.27 9.98 0.19
C GLN A 12 -0.76 10.13 0.45
N SER A 13 -0.20 9.40 1.43
CA SER A 13 1.24 9.39 1.70
C SER A 13 2.04 8.81 0.53
N LEU A 14 1.55 7.70 -0.03
CA LEU A 14 2.20 7.06 -1.16
C LEU A 14 2.22 7.94 -2.42
N MET A 15 1.16 8.71 -2.65
CA MET A 15 1.10 9.62 -3.80
C MET A 15 2.20 10.67 -3.77
N LYS A 16 2.48 11.23 -2.59
CA LYS A 16 3.57 12.20 -2.43
C LYS A 16 4.92 11.55 -2.71
N ASP A 17 5.19 10.40 -2.11
CA ASP A 17 6.45 9.66 -2.32
C ASP A 17 6.65 9.29 -3.79
N GLN A 18 5.59 8.91 -4.51
CA GLN A 18 5.66 8.63 -5.95
C GLN A 18 6.00 9.87 -6.77
N VAL A 19 5.40 11.02 -6.45
CA VAL A 19 5.70 12.29 -7.14
C VAL A 19 7.13 12.73 -6.85
N ASP A 20 7.59 12.64 -5.60
CA ASP A 20 8.96 12.98 -5.20
C ASP A 20 9.98 12.06 -5.90
N ASN A 21 9.73 10.75 -5.95
CA ASN A 21 10.57 9.79 -6.67
C ASN A 21 10.64 10.03 -8.19
N LEU A 22 9.57 10.53 -8.79
CA LEU A 22 9.55 10.94 -10.19
C LEU A 22 10.42 12.18 -10.41
N ALA A 23 10.32 13.17 -9.51
CA ALA A 23 11.12 14.38 -9.54
C ALA A 23 12.62 14.08 -9.42
N ASP A 24 13.01 13.15 -8.54
CA ASP A 24 14.40 12.69 -8.39
C ASP A 24 14.95 12.04 -9.68
N LYS A 25 14.07 11.48 -10.50
CA LYS A 25 14.41 10.93 -11.84
C LYS A 25 14.32 11.96 -12.96
N GLY A 26 14.10 13.24 -12.65
CA GLY A 26 13.98 14.32 -13.61
C GLY A 26 12.59 14.48 -14.25
N ILE A 27 11.57 13.75 -13.75
CA ILE A 27 10.18 13.87 -14.19
C ILE A 27 9.46 14.83 -13.25
N VAL A 28 9.38 16.10 -13.63
CA VAL A 28 8.91 17.20 -12.77
C VAL A 28 7.47 17.64 -13.05
N ASP A 29 6.80 17.03 -14.01
CA ASP A 29 5.46 17.35 -14.47
C ASP A 29 4.36 16.50 -13.79
N ALA A 30 4.71 15.79 -12.72
CA ALA A 30 3.79 15.11 -11.84
C ALA A 30 3.42 15.99 -10.64
N VAL A 31 2.15 15.96 -10.24
CA VAL A 31 1.65 16.64 -9.04
C VAL A 31 0.69 15.73 -8.28
N THR A 32 0.59 15.94 -6.97
CA THR A 32 -0.48 15.37 -6.16
C THR A 32 -1.39 16.45 -5.61
N ILE A 33 -2.68 16.16 -5.48
CA ILE A 33 -3.64 16.99 -4.77
C ILE A 33 -4.38 16.10 -3.78
N ASN A 34 -4.21 16.39 -2.49
CA ASN A 34 -4.84 15.62 -1.42
C ASN A 34 -5.35 16.52 -0.29
N GLY A 35 -6.11 15.92 0.63
CA GLY A 35 -6.74 16.64 1.74
C GLY A 35 -5.77 17.08 2.85
N LEU A 36 -4.56 16.52 2.91
CA LEU A 36 -3.56 16.82 3.95
C LEU A 36 -2.63 17.98 3.56
N MET A 37 -2.69 18.44 2.31
CA MET A 37 -1.87 19.54 1.84
C MET A 37 -2.31 20.87 2.46
N ASP A 38 -1.33 21.70 2.78
CA ASP A 38 -1.62 23.09 3.14
C ASP A 38 -2.28 23.84 1.95
N PRO A 39 -3.06 24.89 2.23
CA PRO A 39 -3.83 25.59 1.19
C PRO A 39 -2.97 26.21 0.09
N ILE A 40 -1.76 26.67 0.39
CA ILE A 40 -0.86 27.32 -0.58
C ILE A 40 -0.31 26.28 -1.55
N THR A 41 0.29 25.22 -1.04
CA THR A 41 0.84 24.11 -1.85
C THR A 41 -0.25 23.47 -2.71
N ARG A 42 -1.45 23.30 -2.16
CA ARG A 42 -2.61 22.79 -2.88
C ARG A 42 -3.03 23.71 -4.03
N SER A 43 -3.06 25.03 -3.79
CA SER A 43 -3.39 26.02 -4.82
C SER A 43 -2.38 26.03 -5.96
N LEU A 44 -1.09 25.95 -5.64
CA LEU A 44 -0.02 25.85 -6.64
C LEU A 44 -0.13 24.58 -7.48
N ALA A 45 -0.41 23.43 -6.87
CA ALA A 45 -0.64 22.19 -7.59
C ALA A 45 -1.83 22.29 -8.56
N ILE A 46 -2.94 22.88 -8.11
CA ILE A 46 -4.11 23.15 -8.95
C ILE A 46 -3.76 24.03 -10.14
N GLN A 47 -3.02 25.13 -9.91
CA GLN A 47 -2.58 26.04 -10.99
C GLN A 47 -1.71 25.31 -12.00
N ARG A 48 -0.75 24.49 -11.56
CA ARG A 48 0.11 23.70 -12.46
C ARG A 48 -0.71 22.79 -13.36
N VAL A 49 -1.74 22.11 -12.82
CA VAL A 49 -2.64 21.29 -13.62
C VAL A 49 -3.41 22.15 -14.62
N GLN A 50 -4.00 23.27 -14.18
CA GLN A 50 -4.81 24.14 -15.04
C GLN A 50 -4.01 24.77 -16.18
N ASN A 51 -2.80 25.23 -15.91
CA ASN A 51 -1.93 25.86 -16.89
C ASN A 51 -1.32 24.87 -17.91
N GLY A 52 -1.35 23.56 -17.61
CA GLY A 52 -0.72 22.56 -18.46
C GLY A 52 0.72 22.21 -18.09
N ASP A 53 1.21 22.76 -16.98
CA ASP A 53 2.56 22.50 -16.46
C ASP A 53 2.68 21.14 -15.74
N ALA A 54 1.55 20.44 -15.58
CA ALA A 54 1.49 19.08 -15.10
C ALA A 54 0.81 18.18 -16.13
N SER A 55 1.43 17.04 -16.44
CA SER A 55 0.91 15.97 -17.30
C SER A 55 0.41 14.76 -16.51
N MET A 56 0.78 14.66 -15.24
CA MET A 56 0.35 13.59 -14.32
C MET A 56 -0.23 14.19 -13.05
N LEU A 57 -1.46 13.75 -12.69
CA LEU A 57 -2.15 14.17 -11.47
C LEU A 57 -2.49 12.95 -10.63
N TYR A 58 -1.92 12.89 -9.43
CA TYR A 58 -2.24 11.89 -8.40
C TYR A 58 -3.31 12.43 -7.48
N ILE A 59 -4.42 11.69 -7.34
CA ILE A 59 -5.54 12.04 -6.45
C ILE A 59 -6.11 10.81 -5.75
N ALA A 60 -6.70 11.02 -4.57
CA ALA A 60 -7.49 10.01 -3.91
C ALA A 60 -8.89 9.89 -4.54
N PRO A 61 -9.52 8.71 -4.52
CA PRO A 61 -10.80 8.47 -5.19
C PRO A 61 -11.93 9.39 -4.69
N GLU A 62 -11.96 9.70 -3.39
CA GLU A 62 -12.92 10.64 -2.79
C GLU A 62 -12.82 12.07 -3.35
N MET A 63 -11.65 12.46 -3.84
CA MET A 63 -11.41 13.80 -4.43
C MET A 63 -12.18 14.01 -5.72
N LEU A 64 -12.57 12.94 -6.42
CA LEU A 64 -13.43 13.04 -7.62
C LEU A 64 -14.82 13.63 -7.32
N ARG A 65 -15.26 13.61 -6.06
CA ARG A 65 -16.51 14.26 -5.62
C ARG A 65 -16.35 15.77 -5.42
N SER A 66 -15.12 16.27 -5.31
CA SER A 66 -14.84 17.71 -5.10
C SER A 66 -15.17 18.52 -6.34
N ASN A 67 -15.97 19.57 -6.17
CA ASN A 67 -16.31 20.51 -7.25
C ASN A 67 -15.06 21.23 -7.81
N THR A 68 -14.05 21.45 -6.98
CA THR A 68 -12.78 22.06 -7.42
C THR A 68 -12.05 21.10 -8.37
N ILE A 69 -11.91 19.83 -7.99
CA ILE A 69 -11.25 18.81 -8.84
C ILE A 69 -12.04 18.60 -10.12
N LYS A 70 -13.37 18.51 -10.05
CA LYS A 70 -14.22 18.41 -11.26
C LYS A 70 -13.93 19.56 -12.23
N ARG A 71 -13.90 20.81 -11.76
CA ARG A 71 -13.61 21.97 -12.62
C ARG A 71 -12.20 21.91 -13.20
N VAL A 72 -11.19 21.52 -12.41
CA VAL A 72 -9.82 21.36 -12.87
C VAL A 72 -9.73 20.32 -13.98
N LEU A 73 -10.33 19.17 -13.80
CA LEU A 73 -10.33 18.11 -14.81
C LEU A 73 -11.14 18.50 -16.05
N MET A 74 -12.27 19.20 -15.89
CA MET A 74 -13.06 19.69 -17.01
C MET A 74 -12.33 20.76 -17.84
N ALA A 75 -11.42 21.52 -17.24
CA ALA A 75 -10.58 22.49 -17.96
C ALA A 75 -9.43 21.83 -18.76
N ARG A 76 -9.14 20.55 -18.53
CA ARG A 76 -8.05 19.81 -19.18
C ARG A 76 -8.58 18.74 -20.14
N HIS A 77 -7.71 18.30 -21.03
CA HIS A 77 -7.93 17.09 -21.83
C HIS A 77 -7.30 15.91 -21.10
N VAL A 78 -8.14 15.07 -20.48
CA VAL A 78 -7.71 13.83 -19.83
C VAL A 78 -7.56 12.75 -20.89
N VAL A 79 -6.37 12.19 -21.00
CA VAL A 79 -6.03 11.18 -22.01
C VAL A 79 -5.97 9.78 -21.45
N ARG A 80 -5.93 9.60 -20.13
CA ARG A 80 -5.89 8.30 -19.46
C ARG A 80 -6.28 8.41 -18.00
N PHE A 81 -6.99 7.41 -17.51
CA PHE A 81 -7.14 7.14 -16.09
C PHE A 81 -6.30 5.92 -15.72
N VAL A 82 -5.52 6.04 -14.67
CA VAL A 82 -4.75 4.96 -14.05
C VAL A 82 -5.32 4.74 -12.65
N ILE A 83 -5.68 3.52 -12.33
CA ILE A 83 -6.30 3.17 -11.06
C ILE A 83 -5.38 2.18 -10.36
N ASP A 84 -4.77 2.65 -9.30
CA ASP A 84 -3.91 1.87 -8.43
C ASP A 84 -4.76 1.13 -7.38
N GLU A 85 -4.25 0.02 -6.86
CA GLU A 85 -4.92 -0.85 -5.88
C GLU A 85 -6.36 -1.19 -6.30
N ALA A 86 -6.54 -1.57 -7.55
CA ALA A 86 -7.87 -1.82 -8.14
C ALA A 86 -8.67 -2.93 -7.41
N HIS A 87 -8.04 -3.75 -6.56
CA HIS A 87 -8.76 -4.68 -5.69
C HIS A 87 -9.76 -3.99 -4.76
N CYS A 88 -9.62 -2.68 -4.53
CA CYS A 88 -10.59 -1.88 -3.77
C CYS A 88 -11.98 -1.79 -4.42
N PHE A 89 -12.15 -2.16 -5.69
CA PHE A 89 -13.48 -2.30 -6.32
C PHE A 89 -14.28 -3.49 -5.81
N SER A 90 -13.62 -4.52 -5.32
CA SER A 90 -14.26 -5.79 -4.97
C SER A 90 -14.45 -5.91 -3.46
N SER A 91 -15.66 -6.28 -3.04
CA SER A 91 -15.95 -6.64 -1.65
C SER A 91 -15.25 -7.94 -1.21
N TRP A 92 -14.71 -8.70 -2.15
CA TRP A 92 -13.85 -9.87 -1.91
C TRP A 92 -12.36 -9.51 -1.83
N GLY A 93 -12.02 -8.23 -2.10
CA GLY A 93 -10.71 -7.66 -1.83
C GLY A 93 -10.55 -7.38 -0.34
N HIS A 94 -9.31 -7.29 0.13
CA HIS A 94 -9.01 -7.05 1.55
C HIS A 94 -9.21 -5.58 1.99
N ASP A 95 -9.42 -4.65 1.06
CA ASP A 95 -9.60 -3.21 1.32
C ASP A 95 -10.66 -2.61 0.38
N PHE A 96 -11.90 -3.13 0.48
CA PHE A 96 -13.02 -2.58 -0.29
C PHE A 96 -13.30 -1.12 0.08
N ARG A 97 -13.40 -0.26 -0.94
CA ARG A 97 -13.67 1.18 -0.77
C ARG A 97 -14.82 1.64 -1.66
N VAL A 98 -15.87 2.14 -1.04
CA VAL A 98 -17.08 2.62 -1.74
C VAL A 98 -16.76 3.73 -2.74
N ASP A 99 -15.76 4.56 -2.49
CA ASP A 99 -15.36 5.65 -3.38
C ASP A 99 -14.81 5.16 -4.73
N TYR A 100 -14.27 3.94 -4.79
CA TYR A 100 -13.87 3.32 -6.06
C TYR A 100 -15.07 3.11 -7.00
N LEU A 101 -16.24 2.79 -6.46
CA LEU A 101 -17.46 2.62 -7.26
C LEU A 101 -17.96 3.92 -7.90
N TYR A 102 -17.42 5.07 -7.50
CA TYR A 102 -17.72 6.35 -8.11
C TYR A 102 -16.84 6.66 -9.33
N ILE A 103 -15.68 6.05 -9.44
CA ILE A 103 -14.68 6.36 -10.49
C ILE A 103 -15.27 6.20 -11.89
N GLY A 104 -15.89 5.08 -12.20
CA GLY A 104 -16.48 4.84 -13.52
C GLY A 104 -17.65 5.79 -13.84
N LYS A 105 -18.47 6.14 -12.84
CA LYS A 105 -19.53 7.13 -12.99
C LYS A 105 -18.95 8.51 -13.32
N PHE A 106 -17.87 8.90 -12.65
CA PHE A 106 -17.15 10.15 -12.94
C PHE A 106 -16.61 10.16 -14.37
N ILE A 107 -15.92 9.10 -14.81
CA ILE A 107 -15.35 8.98 -16.16
C ILE A 107 -16.47 9.07 -17.21
N SER A 108 -17.58 8.36 -17.02
CA SER A 108 -18.74 8.41 -17.91
C SER A 108 -19.30 9.83 -18.04
N HIS A 109 -19.47 10.53 -16.91
CA HIS A 109 -19.94 11.91 -16.89
C HIS A 109 -18.96 12.85 -17.61
N TYR A 110 -17.68 12.74 -17.30
CA TYR A 110 -16.61 13.52 -17.95
C TYR A 110 -16.63 13.34 -19.47
N GLN A 111 -16.69 12.10 -19.97
CA GLN A 111 -16.72 11.81 -21.40
C GLN A 111 -17.96 12.44 -22.09
N LYS A 112 -19.12 12.36 -21.45
CA LYS A 112 -20.38 12.95 -21.97
C LYS A 112 -20.30 14.48 -22.03
N GLU A 113 -19.85 15.14 -20.97
CA GLU A 113 -19.74 16.60 -20.94
C GLU A 113 -18.70 17.12 -21.94
N LYS A 114 -17.58 16.39 -22.10
CA LYS A 114 -16.56 16.71 -23.10
C LYS A 114 -16.95 16.31 -24.52
N ARG A 115 -18.08 15.63 -24.71
CA ARG A 115 -18.57 15.12 -26.02
C ARG A 115 -17.51 14.30 -26.75
N LEU A 116 -16.79 13.45 -25.98
CA LEU A 116 -15.74 12.61 -26.55
C LEU A 116 -16.37 11.50 -27.39
N THR A 117 -15.84 11.27 -28.57
CA THR A 117 -16.26 10.22 -29.49
C THR A 117 -15.62 8.87 -29.17
N GLU A 118 -14.46 8.90 -28.54
CA GLU A 118 -13.70 7.73 -28.13
C GLU A 118 -13.67 7.61 -26.62
N ALA A 119 -13.68 6.38 -26.11
CA ALA A 119 -13.53 6.11 -24.69
C ALA A 119 -12.10 6.45 -24.22
N ILE A 120 -12.00 7.09 -23.06
CA ILE A 120 -10.70 7.33 -22.44
C ILE A 120 -10.12 6.01 -21.96
N PRO A 121 -8.88 5.66 -22.32
CA PRO A 121 -8.22 4.46 -21.80
C PRO A 121 -8.16 4.43 -20.27
N VAL A 122 -8.50 3.27 -19.70
CA VAL A 122 -8.43 2.99 -18.26
C VAL A 122 -7.44 1.86 -18.05
N SER A 123 -6.48 2.06 -17.15
CA SER A 123 -5.52 1.04 -16.71
C SER A 123 -5.68 0.78 -15.23
N CYS A 124 -5.89 -0.47 -14.83
CA CYS A 124 -6.03 -0.89 -13.45
C CYS A 124 -4.83 -1.71 -13.02
N PHE A 125 -4.26 -1.38 -11.87
CA PHE A 125 -3.14 -2.10 -11.27
C PHE A 125 -3.54 -2.67 -9.91
N THR A 126 -3.17 -3.90 -9.64
CA THR A 126 -3.36 -4.55 -8.34
C THR A 126 -2.31 -5.63 -8.13
N ALA A 127 -1.80 -5.72 -6.91
CA ALA A 127 -0.92 -6.82 -6.50
C ALA A 127 -1.70 -8.10 -6.17
N THR A 128 -3.00 -8.00 -5.90
CA THR A 128 -3.88 -9.12 -5.54
C THR A 128 -4.67 -9.59 -6.76
N ALA A 129 -4.38 -10.80 -7.21
CA ALA A 129 -4.93 -11.37 -8.44
C ALA A 129 -5.90 -12.54 -8.17
N LYS A 130 -6.73 -12.46 -7.11
CA LYS A 130 -7.82 -13.44 -6.94
C LYS A 130 -8.76 -13.34 -8.15
N GLN A 131 -9.09 -14.48 -8.74
CA GLN A 131 -9.93 -14.53 -9.95
C GLN A 131 -11.25 -13.77 -9.78
N LYS A 132 -11.88 -13.89 -8.59
CA LYS A 132 -13.13 -13.17 -8.29
C LYS A 132 -12.93 -11.65 -8.28
N VAL A 133 -11.83 -11.16 -7.73
CA VAL A 133 -11.50 -9.72 -7.71
C VAL A 133 -11.30 -9.19 -9.14
N ILE A 134 -10.55 -9.93 -9.96
CA ILE A 134 -10.35 -9.58 -11.37
C ILE A 134 -11.68 -9.53 -12.12
N GLN A 135 -12.55 -10.52 -11.90
CA GLN A 135 -13.86 -10.56 -12.51
C GLN A 135 -14.73 -9.36 -12.12
N ASP A 136 -14.75 -9.01 -10.83
CA ASP A 136 -15.51 -7.86 -10.32
C ASP A 136 -15.02 -6.54 -10.95
N ILE A 137 -13.70 -6.35 -11.13
CA ILE A 137 -13.14 -5.18 -11.81
C ILE A 137 -13.58 -5.14 -13.28
N CYS A 138 -13.45 -6.24 -14.00
CA CYS A 138 -13.84 -6.33 -15.40
C CYS A 138 -15.34 -6.07 -15.60
N ASP A 139 -16.19 -6.69 -14.77
CA ASP A 139 -17.63 -6.51 -14.80
C ASP A 139 -18.03 -5.07 -14.48
N TYR A 140 -17.37 -4.45 -13.51
CA TYR A 140 -17.63 -3.05 -13.17
C TYR A 140 -17.39 -2.11 -14.35
N PHE A 141 -16.24 -2.20 -15.03
CA PHE A 141 -15.93 -1.31 -16.16
C PHE A 141 -16.76 -1.63 -17.39
N LYS A 142 -17.11 -2.90 -17.61
CA LYS A 142 -18.03 -3.29 -18.67
C LYS A 142 -19.43 -2.70 -18.46
N GLN A 143 -19.95 -2.78 -17.23
CA GLN A 143 -21.29 -2.25 -16.90
C GLN A 143 -21.33 -0.72 -16.89
N THR A 144 -20.27 -0.06 -16.38
CA THR A 144 -20.26 1.39 -16.16
C THR A 144 -19.82 2.19 -17.38
N LEU A 145 -18.86 1.68 -18.14
CA LEU A 145 -18.22 2.38 -19.26
C LEU A 145 -18.33 1.62 -20.60
N GLY A 146 -18.85 0.40 -20.63
CA GLY A 146 -18.88 -0.44 -21.82
C GLY A 146 -17.49 -0.93 -22.26
N ILE A 147 -16.48 -0.88 -21.40
CA ILE A 147 -15.10 -1.26 -21.70
C ILE A 147 -14.90 -2.74 -21.40
N ASN A 148 -14.37 -3.49 -22.37
CA ASN A 148 -13.85 -4.82 -22.12
C ASN A 148 -12.37 -4.70 -21.73
N MET A 149 -12.06 -5.03 -20.46
CA MET A 149 -10.70 -4.98 -19.94
C MET A 149 -9.87 -6.14 -20.49
N GLU A 150 -8.64 -5.87 -20.90
CA GLU A 150 -7.65 -6.88 -21.22
C GLU A 150 -6.78 -7.16 -19.99
N LEU A 151 -6.59 -8.44 -19.66
CA LEU A 151 -5.82 -8.86 -18.49
C LEU A 151 -4.37 -9.15 -18.86
N PHE A 152 -3.46 -8.41 -18.25
CA PHE A 152 -2.02 -8.68 -18.27
C PHE A 152 -1.61 -9.21 -16.89
N ALA A 153 -1.41 -10.51 -16.78
CA ALA A 153 -0.94 -11.14 -15.55
C ALA A 153 0.46 -11.72 -15.77
N SER A 154 1.39 -11.34 -14.90
CA SER A 154 2.67 -12.02 -14.80
C SER A 154 2.63 -13.05 -13.67
N SER A 155 3.42 -14.12 -13.79
CA SER A 155 3.65 -15.02 -12.66
C SER A 155 4.23 -14.23 -11.49
N ALA A 156 3.48 -14.14 -10.39
CA ALA A 156 3.93 -13.46 -9.18
C ALA A 156 4.97 -14.27 -8.39
N SER A 157 5.46 -15.37 -8.93
CA SER A 157 6.46 -16.23 -8.29
C SER A 157 7.80 -15.51 -8.20
N ARG A 158 8.12 -15.03 -7.01
CA ARG A 158 9.41 -14.44 -6.66
C ARG A 158 10.39 -15.55 -6.34
N THR A 159 11.19 -15.96 -7.33
CA THR A 159 12.15 -17.08 -7.19
C THR A 159 13.32 -16.77 -6.26
N ASN A 160 13.56 -15.49 -5.99
CA ASN A 160 14.61 -15.02 -5.08
C ASN A 160 14.17 -14.94 -3.61
N LEU A 161 12.91 -15.28 -3.28
CA LEU A 161 12.43 -15.32 -1.90
C LEU A 161 12.37 -16.77 -1.38
N ARG A 162 12.90 -16.98 -0.18
CA ARG A 162 12.83 -18.26 0.53
C ARG A 162 11.90 -18.13 1.73
N TYR A 163 10.76 -18.83 1.68
CA TYR A 163 9.77 -18.81 2.73
C TYR A 163 9.97 -19.98 3.70
N SER A 164 9.90 -19.69 5.00
CA SER A 164 10.03 -20.69 6.06
C SER A 164 9.09 -20.37 7.22
N VAL A 165 8.54 -21.40 7.82
CA VAL A 165 7.68 -21.30 9.00
C VAL A 165 8.34 -22.07 10.15
N ILE A 166 8.47 -21.43 11.30
CA ILE A 166 9.16 -21.99 12.46
C ILE A 166 8.19 -21.97 13.66
N HIS A 167 7.92 -23.15 14.20
CA HIS A 167 7.21 -23.28 15.46
C HIS A 167 8.15 -23.02 16.63
N THR A 168 7.65 -22.38 17.68
CA THR A 168 8.37 -22.07 18.90
C THR A 168 7.47 -22.38 20.09
N ASP A 169 8.02 -23.02 21.12
CA ASP A 169 7.24 -23.48 22.27
C ASP A 169 6.92 -22.36 23.26
N THR A 170 7.82 -21.38 23.40
CA THR A 170 7.69 -20.25 24.32
C THR A 170 7.98 -18.91 23.65
N ASP A 171 7.52 -17.82 24.26
CA ASP A 171 7.86 -16.45 23.82
C ASP A 171 9.39 -16.18 23.91
N GLU A 172 10.10 -16.83 24.84
CA GLU A 172 11.54 -16.70 24.97
C GLU A 172 12.25 -17.43 23.83
N ASP A 173 11.84 -18.66 23.50
CA ASP A 173 12.39 -19.40 22.36
C ASP A 173 12.16 -18.65 21.06
N LYS A 174 10.99 -18.04 20.92
CA LYS A 174 10.63 -17.19 19.78
C LYS A 174 11.59 -16.01 19.64
N TYR A 175 11.91 -15.36 20.75
CA TYR A 175 12.84 -14.24 20.77
C TYR A 175 14.29 -14.68 20.49
N LEU A 176 14.74 -15.78 21.09
CA LEU A 176 16.05 -16.34 20.82
C LEU A 176 16.21 -16.74 19.34
N LYS A 177 15.17 -17.33 18.76
CA LYS A 177 15.16 -17.67 17.33
C LYS A 177 15.24 -16.41 16.45
N LEU A 178 14.47 -15.37 16.77
CA LEU A 178 14.54 -14.07 16.06
C LEU A 178 15.99 -13.53 16.08
N ARG A 179 16.65 -13.49 17.25
CA ARG A 179 18.04 -13.01 17.36
C ARG A 179 19.01 -13.82 16.51
N SER A 180 18.87 -15.13 16.50
CA SER A 180 19.70 -16.02 15.69
C SER A 180 19.53 -15.71 14.19
N LEU A 181 18.29 -15.55 13.72
CA LEU A 181 17.99 -15.21 12.33
C LEU A 181 18.59 -13.87 11.91
N ILE A 182 18.47 -12.85 12.76
CA ILE A 182 19.04 -11.52 12.51
C ILE A 182 20.57 -11.58 12.45
N ALA A 183 21.19 -12.25 13.41
CA ALA A 183 22.66 -12.37 13.48
C ALA A 183 23.21 -13.16 12.27
N GLU A 184 22.53 -14.22 11.85
CA GLU A 184 22.93 -15.02 10.68
C GLU A 184 22.78 -14.23 9.38
N ALA A 185 21.67 -13.50 9.21
CA ALA A 185 21.38 -12.77 7.98
C ALA A 185 22.29 -11.55 7.80
N ASN A 186 22.59 -10.83 8.89
CA ASN A 186 23.43 -9.63 8.91
C ASN A 186 23.14 -8.64 7.76
N CYS A 187 21.88 -8.35 7.54
CA CYS A 187 21.37 -7.50 6.45
C CYS A 187 20.22 -6.63 6.93
N PRO A 188 19.80 -5.62 6.17
CA PRO A 188 18.59 -4.86 6.47
C PRO A 188 17.39 -5.79 6.65
N THR A 189 16.72 -5.65 7.80
CA THR A 189 15.70 -6.57 8.28
C THR A 189 14.42 -5.83 8.66
N ILE A 190 13.26 -6.36 8.23
CA ILE A 190 11.95 -5.90 8.67
C ILE A 190 11.33 -6.98 9.56
N ILE A 191 10.85 -6.58 10.74
CA ILE A 191 10.17 -7.47 11.68
C ILE A 191 8.73 -6.99 11.84
N TYR A 192 7.76 -7.82 11.46
CA TYR A 192 6.34 -7.51 11.59
C TYR A 192 5.76 -8.03 12.90
N VAL A 193 5.01 -7.15 13.57
CA VAL A 193 4.23 -7.45 14.78
C VAL A 193 2.80 -6.94 14.63
N SER A 194 1.85 -7.58 15.31
CA SER A 194 0.43 -7.27 15.19
C SER A 194 -0.01 -6.01 15.98
N ARG A 195 0.72 -5.62 17.03
CA ARG A 195 0.31 -4.55 17.95
C ARG A 195 1.30 -3.38 17.98
N THR A 196 0.76 -2.16 17.94
CA THR A 196 1.56 -0.92 17.99
C THR A 196 2.50 -0.84 19.20
N LYS A 197 2.04 -1.24 20.40
CA LYS A 197 2.86 -1.26 21.60
C LYS A 197 4.06 -2.21 21.49
N ARG A 198 3.87 -3.35 20.79
CA ARG A 198 4.91 -4.37 20.62
C ARG A 198 6.05 -3.90 19.72
N THR A 199 5.81 -2.97 18.79
CA THR A 199 6.88 -2.42 17.95
C THR A 199 7.98 -1.80 18.77
N LYS A 200 7.62 -0.94 19.74
CA LYS A 200 8.57 -0.29 20.63
C LYS A 200 9.22 -1.29 21.58
N GLN A 201 8.42 -2.14 22.23
CA GLN A 201 8.94 -3.12 23.20
C GLN A 201 9.99 -4.05 22.58
N LEU A 202 9.72 -4.56 21.38
CA LEU A 202 10.66 -5.47 20.70
C LEU A 202 11.88 -4.71 20.14
N ALA A 203 11.71 -3.51 19.61
CA ALA A 203 12.83 -2.67 19.17
C ALA A 203 13.78 -2.32 20.35
N ASP A 204 13.20 -1.91 21.49
CA ASP A 204 13.98 -1.61 22.70
C ASP A 204 14.71 -2.85 23.26
N LYS A 205 14.08 -4.04 23.19
CA LYS A 205 14.68 -5.30 23.61
C LYS A 205 15.87 -5.67 22.71
N LEU A 206 15.69 -5.57 21.40
CA LEU A 206 16.76 -5.81 20.42
C LEU A 206 17.93 -4.82 20.59
N THR A 207 17.62 -3.55 20.83
CA THR A 207 18.66 -2.51 21.03
C THR A 207 19.47 -2.77 22.29
N ARG A 208 18.86 -3.22 23.38
CA ARG A 208 19.57 -3.64 24.59
C ARG A 208 20.50 -4.84 24.36
N ASP A 209 20.11 -5.71 23.42
CA ASP A 209 20.91 -6.88 23.05
C ASP A 209 21.96 -6.57 21.95
N GLY A 210 22.15 -5.28 21.63
CA GLY A 210 23.22 -4.82 20.73
C GLY A 210 22.84 -4.69 19.26
N PHE A 211 21.58 -4.90 18.90
CA PHE A 211 21.11 -4.66 17.54
C PHE A 211 20.64 -3.22 17.37
N LYS A 212 20.82 -2.65 16.16
CA LYS A 212 20.30 -1.32 15.83
C LYS A 212 18.88 -1.44 15.29
N ALA A 213 17.88 -1.29 16.16
CA ALA A 213 16.47 -1.46 15.82
C ALA A 213 15.64 -0.23 16.20
N LEU A 214 14.73 0.18 15.30
CA LEU A 214 13.76 1.25 15.52
C LEU A 214 12.32 0.75 15.32
N PRO A 215 11.34 1.32 16.05
CA PRO A 215 9.93 1.00 15.88
C PRO A 215 9.31 1.80 14.74
N PHE A 216 8.26 1.23 14.11
CA PHE A 216 7.39 1.94 13.18
C PHE A 216 5.95 1.46 13.31
N ASN A 217 5.00 2.38 13.55
CA ASN A 217 3.58 2.04 13.59
C ASN A 217 2.68 3.25 13.31
N GLY A 218 1.41 3.00 13.02
CA GLY A 218 0.44 4.01 12.63
C GLY A 218 0.18 5.10 13.69
N LYS A 219 0.42 4.82 14.97
CA LYS A 219 0.15 5.75 16.09
C LYS A 219 1.32 6.68 16.44
N MET A 220 2.48 6.49 15.83
CA MET A 220 3.62 7.41 16.00
C MET A 220 3.29 8.76 15.36
N ASN A 221 3.88 9.83 15.89
CA ASN A 221 3.80 11.15 15.24
C ASN A 221 4.51 11.13 13.88
N ALA A 222 4.21 12.12 13.04
CA ALA A 222 4.72 12.15 11.66
C ALA A 222 6.25 12.33 11.61
N GLU A 223 6.81 13.12 12.51
CA GLU A 223 8.25 13.41 12.55
C GLU A 223 9.06 12.15 12.90
N ASP A 224 8.67 11.42 13.94
CA ASP A 224 9.31 10.17 14.33
C ASP A 224 9.19 9.08 13.26
N LYS A 225 8.02 9.01 12.56
CA LYS A 225 7.84 8.07 11.45
C LYS A 225 8.83 8.34 10.33
N ILE A 226 8.94 9.59 9.90
CA ILE A 226 9.84 10.01 8.84
C ILE A 226 11.29 9.73 9.26
N ALA A 227 11.69 10.15 10.47
CA ALA A 227 13.05 9.95 10.96
C ALA A 227 13.44 8.46 11.04
N ASN A 228 12.56 7.61 11.60
CA ASN A 228 12.84 6.18 11.72
C ASN A 228 12.87 5.48 10.35
N GLN A 229 12.01 5.89 9.43
CA GLN A 229 12.03 5.41 8.06
C GLN A 229 13.31 5.81 7.34
N ASP A 230 13.70 7.07 7.41
CA ASP A 230 14.93 7.59 6.77
C ASP A 230 16.19 6.92 7.33
N ASP A 231 16.25 6.71 8.64
CA ASP A 231 17.37 6.02 9.28
C ASP A 231 17.47 4.54 8.81
N PHE A 232 16.35 3.88 8.59
CA PHE A 232 16.33 2.55 8.01
C PHE A 232 16.67 2.56 6.50
N MET A 233 16.11 3.50 5.74
CA MET A 233 16.38 3.62 4.29
C MET A 233 17.85 3.90 4.01
N THR A 234 18.51 4.71 4.84
CA THR A 234 19.94 5.09 4.72
C THR A 234 20.89 4.12 5.40
N ASN A 235 20.42 3.00 5.92
CA ASN A 235 21.23 2.00 6.65
C ASN A 235 21.92 2.53 7.93
N LYS A 236 21.47 3.63 8.51
CA LYS A 236 21.90 4.07 9.85
C LYS A 236 21.44 3.07 10.92
N VAL A 237 20.26 2.47 10.72
CA VAL A 237 19.77 1.32 11.47
C VAL A 237 19.51 0.16 10.52
N SER A 238 19.79 -1.05 10.98
CA SER A 238 19.66 -2.28 10.19
C SER A 238 18.31 -2.97 10.37
N ILE A 239 17.54 -2.61 11.39
CA ILE A 239 16.30 -3.31 11.74
C ILE A 239 15.19 -2.30 11.97
N ILE A 240 14.02 -2.58 11.35
CA ILE A 240 12.78 -1.91 11.70
C ILE A 240 11.77 -2.91 12.24
N VAL A 241 11.17 -2.60 13.39
CA VAL A 241 10.08 -3.39 13.99
C VAL A 241 8.78 -2.67 13.74
N ALA A 242 7.90 -3.26 12.95
CA ALA A 242 6.78 -2.56 12.36
C ALA A 242 5.44 -3.30 12.50
N THR A 243 4.35 -2.55 12.44
CA THR A 243 3.04 -3.10 12.08
C THR A 243 2.86 -3.08 10.57
N SER A 244 1.75 -3.61 10.05
CA SER A 244 1.35 -3.53 8.64
C SER A 244 1.33 -2.11 8.06
N ALA A 245 1.32 -1.08 8.93
CA ALA A 245 1.44 0.33 8.52
C ALA A 245 2.80 0.66 7.88
N PHE A 246 3.85 -0.14 8.13
CA PHE A 246 5.14 0.02 7.47
C PHE A 246 5.14 -0.73 6.16
N GLY A 247 5.39 0.00 5.13
CA GLY A 247 5.61 -0.65 3.87
C GLY A 247 4.86 -0.06 2.70
N MET A 248 3.78 0.64 2.91
CA MET A 248 3.17 1.41 1.82
C MET A 248 4.13 2.55 1.45
N GLY A 249 4.70 2.48 0.22
CA GLY A 249 5.67 3.46 -0.26
C GLY A 249 7.14 3.20 0.08
N VAL A 250 7.47 2.21 0.89
CA VAL A 250 8.87 1.88 1.20
C VAL A 250 9.46 1.03 0.07
N ASP A 251 10.38 1.62 -0.69
CA ASP A 251 11.12 0.96 -1.78
C ASP A 251 12.60 0.82 -1.44
N LYS A 252 12.93 -0.15 -0.57
CA LYS A 252 14.30 -0.48 -0.18
C LYS A 252 14.70 -1.79 -0.84
N SER A 253 15.67 -1.75 -1.74
CA SER A 253 16.07 -2.88 -2.59
C SER A 253 16.88 -3.94 -1.85
N ASP A 254 17.61 -3.56 -0.80
CA ASP A 254 18.60 -4.40 -0.09
C ASP A 254 18.05 -5.11 1.16
N VAL A 255 16.74 -5.16 1.37
CA VAL A 255 16.14 -5.92 2.47
C VAL A 255 16.31 -7.41 2.21
N GLY A 256 17.17 -8.06 3.00
CA GLY A 256 17.51 -9.49 2.87
C GLY A 256 16.71 -10.40 3.80
N LEU A 257 16.06 -9.85 4.82
CA LEU A 257 15.31 -10.62 5.82
C LEU A 257 13.99 -9.94 6.18
N VAL A 258 12.89 -10.69 6.09
CA VAL A 258 11.61 -10.30 6.66
C VAL A 258 11.18 -11.38 7.66
N VAL A 259 10.86 -10.98 8.89
CA VAL A 259 10.40 -11.90 9.94
C VAL A 259 9.02 -11.46 10.44
N HIS A 260 8.04 -12.32 10.29
CA HIS A 260 6.75 -12.19 10.96
C HIS A 260 6.88 -12.77 12.37
N TYR A 261 7.10 -11.89 13.33
CA TYR A 261 7.15 -12.25 14.75
C TYR A 261 5.75 -12.53 15.30
N ASP A 262 4.75 -11.89 14.74
CA ASP A 262 3.33 -12.23 14.90
C ASP A 262 2.77 -12.61 13.51
N ILE A 263 1.76 -13.50 13.49
CA ILE A 263 1.10 -13.94 12.26
C ILE A 263 0.35 -12.77 11.64
N SER A 264 0.44 -12.61 10.31
CA SER A 264 -0.33 -11.61 9.56
C SER A 264 -1.83 -11.91 9.58
N ASP A 265 -2.65 -10.87 9.46
CA ASP A 265 -4.12 -10.98 9.50
C ASP A 265 -4.68 -11.79 8.31
N SER A 266 -3.98 -11.84 7.19
CA SER A 266 -4.35 -12.61 6.01
C SER A 266 -3.12 -13.06 5.20
N LEU A 267 -3.31 -14.04 4.32
CA LEU A 267 -2.27 -14.50 3.41
C LEU A 267 -1.86 -13.38 2.44
N GLU A 268 -2.80 -12.54 2.03
CA GLU A 268 -2.56 -11.40 1.15
C GLU A 268 -1.64 -10.38 1.83
N ASN A 269 -1.93 -10.02 3.08
CA ASN A 269 -1.07 -9.12 3.86
C ASN A 269 0.32 -9.73 4.04
N TYR A 270 0.39 -11.02 4.36
CA TYR A 270 1.66 -11.73 4.48
C TYR A 270 2.49 -11.64 3.19
N VAL A 271 1.89 -11.91 2.03
CA VAL A 271 2.59 -11.86 0.74
C VAL A 271 3.08 -10.45 0.43
N GLN A 272 2.29 -9.41 0.71
CA GLN A 272 2.70 -8.02 0.53
C GLN A 272 3.84 -7.62 1.48
N GLU A 273 3.77 -8.02 2.74
CA GLU A 273 4.77 -7.74 3.76
C GLU A 273 6.08 -8.50 3.49
N ALA A 274 6.00 -9.78 3.22
CA ALA A 274 7.14 -10.61 2.84
C ALA A 274 7.77 -10.18 1.50
N GLY A 275 6.95 -9.71 0.56
CA GLY A 275 7.36 -9.21 -0.75
C GLY A 275 8.24 -7.96 -0.72
N ARG A 276 8.43 -7.35 0.45
CA ARG A 276 9.39 -6.24 0.64
C ARG A 276 10.83 -6.72 0.70
N ALA A 277 11.04 -7.99 1.02
CA ALA A 277 12.35 -8.61 0.90
C ALA A 277 12.75 -8.79 -0.57
N GLY A 278 14.06 -8.73 -0.84
CA GLY A 278 14.64 -9.07 -2.13
C GLY A 278 14.03 -8.31 -3.31
N ARG A 279 13.76 -7.02 -3.21
CA ARG A 279 13.29 -6.21 -4.35
C ARG A 279 14.33 -6.13 -5.46
N ASP A 280 15.61 -6.17 -5.12
CA ASP A 280 16.64 -6.53 -6.09
C ASP A 280 16.49 -8.01 -6.43
N PRO A 281 16.21 -8.37 -7.69
CA PRO A 281 16.05 -9.77 -8.10
C PRO A 281 17.32 -10.61 -7.96
N ASN A 282 18.48 -9.97 -7.85
CA ASN A 282 19.77 -10.63 -7.62
C ASN A 282 20.03 -10.94 -6.14
N LEU A 283 19.25 -10.35 -5.22
CA LEU A 283 19.34 -10.60 -3.80
C LEU A 283 18.46 -11.78 -3.42
N GLU A 284 19.06 -12.89 -2.99
CA GLU A 284 18.30 -13.97 -2.34
C GLU A 284 17.91 -13.51 -0.91
N ALA A 285 16.61 -13.41 -0.66
CA ALA A 285 16.08 -12.94 0.60
C ALA A 285 15.27 -14.03 1.31
N LYS A 286 15.29 -13.99 2.64
CA LYS A 286 14.63 -14.96 3.51
C LYS A 286 13.41 -14.34 4.18
N CYS A 287 12.30 -15.08 4.21
CA CYS A 287 11.05 -14.67 4.84
C CYS A 287 10.64 -15.74 5.84
N PHE A 288 10.57 -15.38 7.12
CA PHE A 288 10.21 -16.29 8.19
C PHE A 288 8.91 -15.90 8.86
N VAL A 289 8.12 -16.90 9.21
CA VAL A 289 7.01 -16.76 10.17
C VAL A 289 7.40 -17.52 11.43
N LEU A 290 7.42 -16.82 12.57
CA LEU A 290 7.62 -17.42 13.89
C LEU A 290 6.26 -17.52 14.56
N TYR A 291 5.85 -18.70 15.00
CA TYR A 291 4.58 -18.88 15.67
C TYR A 291 4.66 -19.88 16.83
N GLY A 292 3.80 -19.68 17.81
CA GLY A 292 3.51 -20.63 18.87
C GLY A 292 2.01 -20.92 18.90
N ASP A 293 1.59 -21.96 19.61
CA ASP A 293 0.18 -22.36 19.70
C ASP A 293 -0.72 -21.23 20.19
N SER A 294 -0.22 -20.43 21.16
CA SER A 294 -0.96 -19.27 21.68
C SER A 294 -1.18 -18.14 20.66
N ASP A 295 -0.42 -18.10 19.57
CA ASP A 295 -0.58 -17.07 18.52
C ASP A 295 -1.76 -17.39 17.62
N LEU A 296 -2.01 -18.67 17.36
CA LEU A 296 -3.19 -19.13 16.62
C LEU A 296 -4.48 -18.79 17.38
N ASP A 297 -4.52 -19.05 18.68
CA ASP A 297 -5.67 -18.70 19.52
C ASP A 297 -5.95 -17.20 19.52
N LYS A 298 -4.91 -16.37 19.68
CA LYS A 298 -5.02 -14.90 19.61
C LYS A 298 -5.52 -14.42 18.24
N HIS A 299 -5.06 -15.05 17.16
CA HIS A 299 -5.50 -14.72 15.81
C HIS A 299 -6.98 -15.06 15.60
N PHE A 300 -7.43 -16.22 16.06
CA PHE A 300 -8.85 -16.59 16.01
C PHE A 300 -9.72 -15.65 16.85
N ILE A 301 -9.26 -15.22 18.01
CA ILE A 301 -9.97 -14.24 18.85
C ILE A 301 -10.12 -12.90 18.11
N LEU A 302 -9.05 -12.39 17.51
CA LEU A 302 -9.07 -11.14 16.74
C LEU A 302 -10.02 -11.23 15.54
N LEU A 303 -9.98 -12.32 14.79
CA LEU A 303 -10.89 -12.54 13.65
C LEU A 303 -12.36 -12.59 14.09
N ASN A 304 -12.64 -13.14 15.27
CA ASN A 304 -14.00 -13.19 15.80
C ASN A 304 -14.48 -11.84 16.36
N GLN A 305 -13.58 -10.99 16.86
CA GLN A 305 -13.92 -9.63 17.31
C GLN A 305 -14.29 -8.68 16.16
N THR A 306 -13.85 -8.96 14.95
CA THR A 306 -14.20 -8.17 13.74
C THR A 306 -15.50 -8.63 13.09
N LYS A 307 -16.08 -9.76 13.51
CA LYS A 307 -17.38 -10.22 13.02
C LYS A 307 -18.49 -9.54 13.81
N LEU A 308 -19.35 -8.80 13.13
CA LEU A 308 -20.59 -8.31 13.71
C LEU A 308 -21.44 -9.51 14.18
N SER A 309 -21.89 -9.47 15.42
CA SER A 309 -22.85 -10.45 15.93
C SER A 309 -24.21 -10.26 15.23
N ILE A 310 -25.01 -11.32 15.16
CA ILE A 310 -26.37 -11.25 14.59
C ILE A 310 -27.20 -10.16 15.28
N SER A 311 -27.01 -9.95 16.58
CA SER A 311 -27.70 -8.90 17.35
C SER A 311 -27.24 -7.49 16.95
N GLU A 312 -25.96 -7.29 16.63
CA GLU A 312 -25.46 -5.98 16.15
C GLU A 312 -25.94 -5.69 14.73
N ILE A 313 -26.03 -6.72 13.87
CA ILE A 313 -26.62 -6.58 12.52
C ILE A 313 -28.12 -6.21 12.64
N GLN A 314 -28.86 -6.81 13.58
CA GLN A 314 -30.26 -6.50 13.82
C GLN A 314 -30.53 -5.10 14.38
N GLN A 315 -29.53 -4.46 15.02
CA GLN A 315 -29.64 -3.07 15.51
C GLN A 315 -29.42 -2.02 14.42
N VAL A 316 -28.86 -2.40 13.28
CA VAL A 316 -28.60 -1.50 12.14
C VAL A 316 -29.74 -1.54 11.12
N TRP A 317 -30.62 -2.52 11.22
CA TRP A 317 -31.86 -2.65 10.45
C TRP A 317 -33.06 -2.23 11.31
#